data_63da4d0940a3d5d3304bff27cb4c654a
#
_entry.id   63da4d0940a3d5d3304bff27cb4c654a
#
_cell.length_a   1.000
_cell.length_b   1.000
_cell.length_c   1.000
_cell.angle_alpha   90.00
_cell.angle_beta   90.00
_cell.angle_gamma   90.00
#
_symmetry.space_group_name_H-M   'P 1'
#
loop_
_entity.id
_entity.type
_entity.pdbx_description
1 polymer ?
#
loop_
_entity_poly.entity_id
_entity_poly.type
_entity_poly.pdbx_seq_one_letter_code
_entity_poly.pdbx_strand_id
1 'polypeptide(L)'
;MTQRLAIRGDLLDFTGEPAWGDTESASVRFRPDHWLLIEDGRIAGAQAEAPGADWPREDHAGRLILPGFIDTHVHSPQLDVIASYGTELLDWLNTYTFPAERRYADPVVAGQGAALFLDALLAHGTTSAVVFPTVHKVSAEALFAA
;
A
#
# COMPACT_ATOMS: atom_id res chain seq x y z
N MET A 1 21.75 -17.58 -4.04
CA MET A 1 21.82 -17.50 -2.56
C MET A 1 20.44 -17.11 -2.09
N THR A 2 19.87 -17.80 -1.11
CA THR A 2 18.58 -17.45 -0.50
C THR A 2 18.73 -16.13 0.25
N GLN A 3 17.90 -15.14 -0.07
CA GLN A 3 17.87 -13.87 0.62
C GLN A 3 17.00 -14.01 1.88
N ARG A 4 17.57 -13.73 3.05
CA ARG A 4 16.89 -13.82 4.34
C ARG A 4 16.84 -12.48 5.04
N LEU A 5 15.76 -12.24 5.79
CA LEU A 5 15.60 -11.09 6.67
C LEU A 5 14.68 -11.48 7.83
N ALA A 6 15.00 -11.06 9.03
CA ALA A 6 14.13 -11.18 10.20
C ALA A 6 13.83 -9.80 10.78
N ILE A 7 12.55 -9.48 10.95
CA ILE A 7 12.06 -8.20 11.45
C ILE A 7 11.37 -8.43 12.80
N ARG A 8 11.85 -7.76 13.87
CA ARG A 8 11.24 -7.81 15.19
C ARG A 8 10.20 -6.73 15.37
N GLY A 9 9.07 -7.07 15.97
CA GLY A 9 8.00 -6.12 16.33
C GLY A 9 6.77 -6.80 16.89
N ASP A 10 5.72 -6.01 17.10
CA ASP A 10 4.41 -6.52 17.51
C ASP A 10 3.64 -6.88 16.25
N LEU A 11 3.46 -8.18 15.99
CA LEU A 11 2.84 -8.65 14.76
C LEU A 11 1.32 -8.72 14.91
N LEU A 12 0.60 -8.11 13.97
CA LEU A 12 -0.85 -8.24 13.82
C LEU A 12 -1.17 -8.78 12.43
N ASP A 13 -1.84 -9.92 12.36
CA ASP A 13 -2.28 -10.50 11.10
C ASP A 13 -3.65 -11.20 11.24
N PHE A 14 -4.13 -11.75 10.13
CA PHE A 14 -5.45 -12.35 10.04
C PHE A 14 -5.35 -13.76 9.49
N THR A 15 -6.12 -14.70 10.08
CA THR A 15 -6.25 -16.09 9.60
C THR A 15 -7.51 -16.32 8.80
N GLY A 16 -8.39 -15.34 8.76
CA GLY A 16 -9.66 -15.33 8.06
C GLY A 16 -10.33 -13.98 8.19
N GLU A 17 -11.52 -13.84 7.66
CA GLU A 17 -12.29 -12.61 7.75
C GLU A 17 -12.94 -12.50 9.14
N PRO A 18 -12.62 -11.48 9.95
CA PRO A 18 -13.30 -11.24 11.21
C PRO A 18 -14.73 -10.76 10.96
N ALA A 19 -15.67 -11.18 11.78
CA ALA A 19 -17.01 -10.63 11.71
C ALA A 19 -17.02 -9.14 12.05
N TRP A 20 -17.87 -8.39 11.37
CA TRP A 20 -17.98 -6.95 11.63
C TRP A 20 -18.34 -6.66 13.08
N GLY A 21 -17.54 -5.83 13.76
CA GLY A 21 -17.74 -5.46 15.16
C GLY A 21 -17.26 -6.51 16.18
N ASP A 22 -16.74 -7.65 15.73
CA ASP A 22 -16.16 -8.65 16.62
C ASP A 22 -14.69 -8.31 16.91
N THR A 23 -14.46 -7.65 18.05
CA THR A 23 -13.12 -7.24 18.51
C THR A 23 -12.30 -8.39 19.10
N GLU A 24 -12.93 -9.54 19.38
CA GLU A 24 -12.30 -10.74 19.96
C GLU A 24 -12.26 -11.91 18.96
N SER A 25 -12.37 -11.61 17.67
CA SER A 25 -12.40 -12.63 16.64
C SER A 25 -11.15 -13.51 16.68
N ALA A 26 -11.35 -14.83 16.70
CA ALA A 26 -10.27 -15.80 16.57
C ALA A 26 -9.50 -15.69 15.23
N SER A 27 -10.06 -14.97 14.27
CA SER A 27 -9.41 -14.67 12.99
C SER A 27 -8.33 -13.59 13.10
N VAL A 28 -8.31 -12.80 14.17
CA VAL A 28 -7.29 -11.77 14.43
C VAL A 28 -6.20 -12.37 15.31
N ARG A 29 -4.96 -12.31 14.86
CA ARG A 29 -3.80 -12.76 15.64
C ARG A 29 -2.91 -11.59 15.99
N PHE A 30 -2.74 -11.35 17.29
CA PHE A 30 -1.76 -10.41 17.82
C PHE A 30 -0.65 -11.16 18.55
N ARG A 31 0.60 -10.92 18.15
CA ARG A 31 1.79 -11.58 18.69
C ARG A 31 2.80 -10.50 19.10
N PRO A 32 2.78 -10.06 20.36
CA PRO A 32 3.73 -9.05 20.82
C PRO A 32 5.16 -9.59 20.82
N ASP A 33 6.10 -8.73 20.47
CA ASP A 33 7.55 -9.01 20.52
C ASP A 33 7.96 -10.30 19.77
N HIS A 34 7.51 -10.44 18.53
CA HIS A 34 7.85 -11.57 17.67
C HIS A 34 8.79 -11.16 16.53
N TRP A 35 9.45 -12.17 15.98
CA TRP A 35 10.24 -12.07 14.75
C TRP A 35 9.45 -12.56 13.56
N LEU A 36 9.27 -11.68 12.57
CA LEU A 36 8.76 -12.04 11.24
C LEU A 36 9.93 -12.51 10.39
N LEU A 37 9.87 -13.72 9.87
CA LEU A 37 10.89 -14.32 9.04
C LEU A 37 10.51 -14.17 7.57
N ILE A 38 11.42 -13.62 6.76
CA ILE A 38 11.23 -13.38 5.32
C ILE A 38 12.34 -14.13 4.57
N GLU A 39 11.96 -14.94 3.61
CA GLU A 39 12.87 -15.71 2.75
C GLU A 39 12.48 -15.49 1.29
N ASP A 40 13.42 -15.01 0.47
CA ASP A 40 13.21 -14.72 -0.96
C ASP A 40 11.95 -13.87 -1.23
N GLY A 41 11.75 -12.82 -0.40
CA GLY A 41 10.61 -11.90 -0.50
C GLY A 41 9.26 -12.47 -0.03
N ARG A 42 9.26 -13.63 0.62
CA ARG A 42 8.04 -14.28 1.15
C ARG A 42 8.12 -14.47 2.65
N ILE A 43 6.98 -14.36 3.32
CA ILE A 43 6.88 -14.69 4.75
C ILE A 43 7.10 -16.19 4.91
N ALA A 44 8.21 -16.56 5.58
CA ALA A 44 8.55 -17.95 5.92
C ALA A 44 7.94 -18.39 7.25
N GLY A 45 7.66 -17.43 8.16
CA GLY A 45 7.05 -17.72 9.45
C GLY A 45 7.14 -16.56 10.43
N ALA A 46 6.74 -16.83 11.68
CA ALA A 46 6.91 -15.93 12.79
C ALA A 46 7.17 -16.74 14.08
N GLN A 47 8.06 -16.23 14.93
CA GLN A 47 8.48 -16.89 16.17
C GLN A 47 8.84 -15.89 17.27
N ALA A 48 8.76 -16.31 18.53
CA ALA A 48 9.11 -15.46 19.66
C ALA A 48 10.63 -15.37 19.86
N GLU A 49 11.35 -16.48 19.64
CA GLU A 49 12.79 -16.52 19.83
C GLU A 49 13.52 -15.87 18.63
N ALA A 50 14.66 -15.22 18.94
CA ALA A 50 15.50 -14.66 17.89
C ALA A 50 15.99 -15.76 16.93
N PRO A 51 15.94 -15.55 15.60
CA PRO A 51 16.44 -16.50 14.65
C PRO A 51 17.97 -16.69 14.74
N GLY A 52 18.49 -17.70 14.08
CA GLY A 52 19.94 -17.97 14.00
C GLY A 52 20.78 -16.79 13.52
N ALA A 53 22.07 -16.84 13.75
CA ALA A 53 23.00 -15.76 13.41
C ALA A 53 23.14 -15.54 11.88
N ASP A 54 22.69 -16.47 11.07
CA ASP A 54 22.66 -16.42 9.61
C ASP A 54 21.49 -15.58 9.05
N TRP A 55 20.60 -15.07 9.94
CA TRP A 55 19.52 -14.15 9.56
C TRP A 55 19.94 -12.70 9.80
N PRO A 56 20.06 -11.84 8.76
CA PRO A 56 20.08 -10.39 8.94
C PRO A 56 18.84 -9.94 9.73
N ARG A 57 19.01 -8.97 10.61
CA ARG A 57 17.97 -8.58 11.58
C ARG A 57 17.69 -7.10 11.54
N GLU A 58 16.42 -6.75 11.60
CA GLU A 58 15.93 -5.40 11.86
C GLU A 58 15.11 -5.40 13.15
N ASP A 59 15.42 -4.51 14.08
CA ASP A 59 14.73 -4.42 15.38
C ASP A 59 13.79 -3.21 15.38
N HIS A 60 12.51 -3.49 15.40
CA HIS A 60 11.41 -2.53 15.54
C HIS A 60 10.59 -2.82 16.79
N ALA A 61 11.24 -3.23 17.89
CA ALA A 61 10.54 -3.54 19.15
C ALA A 61 9.62 -2.39 19.59
N GLY A 62 8.39 -2.72 19.99
CA GLY A 62 7.35 -1.76 20.37
C GLY A 62 6.68 -1.07 19.19
N ARG A 63 6.97 -1.46 17.96
CA ARG A 63 6.25 -1.00 16.75
C ARG A 63 5.36 -2.10 16.22
N LEU A 64 4.17 -1.71 15.74
CA LEU A 64 3.22 -2.63 15.13
C LEU A 64 3.64 -2.94 13.69
N ILE A 65 3.70 -4.24 13.37
CA ILE A 65 3.90 -4.76 12.02
C ILE A 65 2.60 -5.44 11.60
N LEU A 66 2.02 -5.00 10.50
CA LEU A 66 0.76 -5.51 9.95
C LEU A 66 0.85 -5.69 8.44
N PRO A 67 -0.06 -6.47 7.82
CA PRO A 67 -0.16 -6.53 6.37
C PRO A 67 -0.37 -5.16 5.75
N GLY A 68 0.17 -4.94 4.56
CA GLY A 68 -0.08 -3.71 3.81
C GLY A 68 -1.57 -3.50 3.54
N PHE A 69 -1.98 -2.23 3.51
CA PHE A 69 -3.37 -1.87 3.26
C PHE A 69 -3.78 -2.17 1.82
N ILE A 70 -5.06 -2.45 1.64
CA ILE A 70 -5.68 -2.68 0.34
C ILE A 70 -6.67 -1.54 0.10
N ASP A 71 -6.40 -0.73 -0.93
CA ASP A 71 -7.33 0.32 -1.36
C ASP A 71 -8.16 -0.21 -2.53
N THR A 72 -9.46 -0.36 -2.34
CA THR A 72 -10.34 -0.93 -3.35
C THR A 72 -10.92 0.11 -4.32
N HIS A 73 -10.60 1.41 -4.16
CA HIS A 73 -11.10 2.46 -5.05
C HIS A 73 -10.27 3.74 -4.93
N VAL A 74 -9.29 3.93 -5.81
CA VAL A 74 -8.45 5.13 -5.82
C VAL A 74 -8.18 5.65 -7.22
N HIS A 75 -8.10 6.97 -7.40
CA HIS A 75 -7.88 7.63 -8.68
C HIS A 75 -6.46 8.19 -8.77
N SER A 76 -5.61 7.59 -9.61
CA SER A 76 -4.21 8.01 -9.74
C SER A 76 -4.00 9.45 -10.25
N PRO A 77 -4.81 9.98 -11.19
CA PRO A 77 -4.55 11.32 -11.74
C PRO A 77 -5.03 12.45 -10.82
N GLN A 78 -5.65 12.12 -9.69
CA GLN A 78 -6.24 13.12 -8.78
C GLN A 78 -5.29 13.57 -7.66
N LEU A 79 -4.05 13.09 -7.63
CA LEU A 79 -3.04 13.59 -6.69
C LEU A 79 -2.86 15.11 -6.74
N ASP A 80 -2.85 15.68 -7.95
CA ASP A 80 -2.66 17.12 -8.19
C ASP A 80 -3.84 17.98 -7.69
N VAL A 81 -4.98 17.35 -7.39
CA VAL A 81 -6.21 18.04 -6.98
C VAL A 81 -6.68 17.65 -5.57
N ILE A 82 -5.84 16.97 -4.81
CA ILE A 82 -6.12 16.65 -3.40
C ILE A 82 -6.42 17.96 -2.64
N ALA A 83 -7.52 17.94 -1.84
CA ALA A 83 -7.99 19.09 -1.07
C ALA A 83 -8.44 20.31 -1.90
N SER A 84 -8.62 20.20 -3.21
CA SER A 84 -9.26 21.24 -4.00
C SER A 84 -10.71 21.44 -3.54
N TYR A 85 -11.07 22.71 -3.28
CA TYR A 85 -12.40 23.02 -2.78
C TYR A 85 -13.44 23.07 -3.91
N GLY A 86 -14.58 22.43 -3.69
CA GLY A 86 -15.75 22.50 -4.58
C GLY A 86 -17.04 22.55 -3.77
N THR A 87 -18.00 23.38 -4.20
CA THR A 87 -19.33 23.47 -3.58
C THR A 87 -20.24 22.35 -4.05
N GLU A 88 -20.15 22.05 -5.35
CA GLU A 88 -20.96 21.02 -6.01
C GLU A 88 -20.05 20.02 -6.76
N LEU A 89 -20.46 18.75 -6.81
CA LEU A 89 -19.66 17.69 -7.42
C LEU A 89 -19.31 17.99 -8.89
N LEU A 90 -20.28 18.41 -9.69
CA LEU A 90 -20.05 18.69 -11.12
C LEU A 90 -19.14 19.88 -11.34
N ASP A 91 -19.26 20.91 -10.51
CA ASP A 91 -18.36 22.07 -10.55
C ASP A 91 -16.93 21.68 -10.21
N TRP A 92 -16.76 20.86 -9.17
CA TRP A 92 -15.45 20.34 -8.78
C TRP A 92 -14.83 19.47 -9.88
N LEU A 93 -15.60 18.56 -10.49
CA LEU A 93 -15.14 17.72 -11.59
C LEU A 93 -14.69 18.58 -12.79
N ASN A 94 -15.48 19.57 -13.19
CA ASN A 94 -15.17 20.42 -14.34
C ASN A 94 -14.00 21.38 -14.08
N THR A 95 -13.86 21.87 -12.85
CA THR A 95 -12.85 22.87 -12.50
C THR A 95 -11.49 22.24 -12.24
N TYR A 96 -11.43 21.09 -11.59
CA TYR A 96 -10.18 20.49 -11.14
C TYR A 96 -9.90 19.13 -11.76
N THR A 97 -10.83 18.17 -11.62
CA THR A 97 -10.58 16.76 -11.96
C THR A 97 -10.37 16.55 -13.45
N PHE A 98 -11.32 16.94 -14.29
CA PHE A 98 -11.20 16.72 -15.74
C PHE A 98 -10.04 17.50 -16.38
N PRO A 99 -9.71 18.73 -15.98
CA PRO A 99 -8.49 19.38 -16.43
C PRO A 99 -7.21 18.65 -16.03
N ALA A 100 -7.11 18.15 -14.79
CA ALA A 100 -5.97 17.37 -14.33
C ALA A 100 -5.83 16.06 -15.12
N GLU A 101 -6.92 15.30 -15.28
CA GLU A 101 -6.94 14.04 -15.99
C GLU A 101 -6.56 14.18 -17.48
N ARG A 102 -6.97 15.25 -18.15
CA ARG A 102 -6.59 15.52 -19.56
C ARG A 102 -5.09 15.63 -19.78
N ARG A 103 -4.33 16.06 -18.79
CA ARG A 103 -2.87 16.17 -18.88
C ARG A 103 -2.19 14.81 -19.06
N TYR A 104 -2.83 13.73 -18.58
CA TYR A 104 -2.32 12.36 -18.69
C TYR A 104 -2.43 11.75 -20.10
N ALA A 105 -2.90 12.51 -21.09
CA ALA A 105 -2.73 12.18 -22.50
C ALA A 105 -1.24 12.24 -22.91
N ASP A 106 -0.43 13.04 -22.20
CA ASP A 106 1.01 13.14 -22.41
C ASP A 106 1.71 11.98 -21.67
N PRO A 107 2.50 11.13 -22.37
CA PRO A 107 3.19 10.00 -21.74
C PRO A 107 4.20 10.42 -20.67
N VAL A 108 4.80 11.60 -20.78
CA VAL A 108 5.74 12.10 -19.76
C VAL A 108 4.99 12.43 -18.47
N VAL A 109 3.86 13.14 -18.57
CA VAL A 109 3.00 13.46 -17.43
C VAL A 109 2.43 12.18 -16.80
N ALA A 110 1.96 11.24 -17.63
CA ALA A 110 1.44 9.96 -17.17
C ALA A 110 2.51 9.16 -16.39
N GLY A 111 3.73 9.07 -16.91
CA GLY A 111 4.83 8.37 -16.25
C GLY A 111 5.25 9.01 -14.91
N GLN A 112 5.39 10.33 -14.89
CA GLN A 112 5.71 11.06 -13.65
C GLN A 112 4.59 10.92 -12.60
N GLY A 113 3.34 11.06 -13.03
CA GLY A 113 2.18 10.90 -12.17
C GLY A 113 2.05 9.49 -11.61
N ALA A 114 2.32 8.45 -12.42
CA ALA A 114 2.31 7.06 -11.98
C ALA A 114 3.36 6.81 -10.91
N ALA A 115 4.61 7.23 -11.13
CA ALA A 115 5.68 7.05 -10.15
C ALA A 115 5.33 7.75 -8.82
N LEU A 116 4.94 9.02 -8.86
CA LEU A 116 4.55 9.77 -7.66
C LEU A 116 3.37 9.13 -6.91
N PHE A 117 2.38 8.62 -7.66
CA PHE A 117 1.22 7.96 -7.08
C PHE A 117 1.61 6.65 -6.35
N LEU A 118 2.42 5.80 -6.97
CA LEU A 118 2.87 4.55 -6.36
C LEU A 118 3.74 4.80 -5.13
N ASP A 119 4.65 5.78 -5.20
CA ASP A 119 5.45 6.19 -4.04
C ASP A 119 4.57 6.68 -2.89
N ALA A 120 3.51 7.45 -3.18
CA ALA A 120 2.56 7.92 -2.18
C ALA A 120 1.77 6.77 -1.55
N LEU A 121 1.30 5.79 -2.33
CA LEU A 121 0.63 4.60 -1.80
C LEU A 121 1.54 3.84 -0.83
N LEU A 122 2.77 3.54 -1.25
CA LEU A 122 3.75 2.81 -0.42
C LEU A 122 4.12 3.59 0.84
N ALA A 123 4.33 4.91 0.74
CA ALA A 123 4.63 5.77 1.89
C ALA A 123 3.52 5.76 2.95
N HIS A 124 2.28 5.48 2.56
CA HIS A 124 1.11 5.38 3.44
C HIS A 124 0.71 3.94 3.77
N GLY A 125 1.55 2.95 3.41
CA GLY A 125 1.35 1.55 3.75
C GLY A 125 0.36 0.80 2.86
N THR A 126 -0.10 1.37 1.75
CA THR A 126 -0.95 0.70 0.78
C THR A 126 -0.10 -0.11 -0.19
N THR A 127 -0.30 -1.44 -0.20
CA THR A 127 0.49 -2.38 -1.03
C THR A 127 -0.32 -3.04 -2.13
N SER A 128 -1.64 -2.85 -2.13
CA SER A 128 -2.55 -3.32 -3.18
C SER A 128 -3.62 -2.27 -3.44
N ALA A 129 -3.94 -2.01 -4.70
CA ALA A 129 -4.96 -1.02 -5.02
C ALA A 129 -5.74 -1.38 -6.29
N VAL A 130 -7.03 -1.06 -6.31
CA VAL A 130 -7.85 -0.99 -7.52
C VAL A 130 -7.83 0.44 -8.00
N VAL A 131 -7.03 0.70 -9.04
CA VAL A 131 -6.71 2.05 -9.49
C VAL A 131 -7.56 2.44 -10.71
N PHE A 132 -8.19 3.59 -10.62
CA PHE A 132 -8.86 4.25 -11.74
C PHE A 132 -7.88 5.25 -12.38
N PRO A 133 -7.37 4.95 -13.60
CA PRO A 133 -6.57 5.88 -14.38
C PRO A 133 -7.50 6.89 -15.09
N THR A 134 -7.02 7.51 -16.17
CA THR A 134 -7.85 8.37 -17.02
C THR A 134 -8.44 7.58 -18.21
N VAL A 135 -9.22 8.28 -19.05
CA VAL A 135 -9.70 7.73 -20.35
C VAL A 135 -8.55 7.48 -21.36
N HIS A 136 -7.36 8.01 -21.08
CA HIS A 136 -6.20 7.86 -21.95
C HIS A 136 -5.48 6.55 -21.63
N LYS A 137 -5.39 5.63 -22.58
CA LYS A 137 -4.73 4.33 -22.44
C LYS A 137 -3.32 4.44 -21.83
N VAL A 138 -2.56 5.46 -22.25
CA VAL A 138 -1.19 5.70 -21.79
C VAL A 138 -1.10 5.89 -20.27
N SER A 139 -2.14 6.42 -19.61
CA SER A 139 -2.14 6.56 -18.16
C SER A 139 -2.23 5.21 -17.42
N ALA A 140 -2.94 4.24 -17.96
CA ALA A 140 -2.95 2.87 -17.44
C ALA A 140 -1.62 2.16 -17.72
N GLU A 141 -1.10 2.29 -18.94
CA GLU A 141 0.19 1.71 -19.33
C GLU A 141 1.34 2.23 -18.44
N ALA A 142 1.32 3.52 -18.09
CA ALA A 142 2.31 4.13 -17.21
C ALA A 142 2.28 3.54 -15.79
N LEU A 143 1.10 3.23 -15.25
CA LEU A 143 0.97 2.59 -13.93
C LEU A 143 1.55 1.18 -13.89
N PHE A 144 1.45 0.42 -14.99
CA PHE A 144 2.04 -0.92 -15.06
C PHE A 144 3.53 -0.91 -15.38
N ALA A 145 4.06 0.20 -15.88
CA ALA A 145 5.47 0.35 -16.22
C ALA A 145 6.32 0.90 -15.05
N ALA A 146 5.68 1.58 -14.10
CA ALA A 146 6.31 2.15 -12.91
C ALA A 146 6.44 1.11 -11.79
#